data_8597da54e51574312eb0ea17ab215ba8
#
_entry.id   8597da54e51574312eb0ea17ab215ba8
#
_cell.length_a   1.000
_cell.length_b   1.000
_cell.length_c   1.000
_cell.angle_alpha   90.00
_cell.angle_beta   90.00
_cell.angle_gamma   90.00
#
_symmetry.space_group_name_H-M   'P 1'
#
loop_
_entity.id
_entity.type
_entity.pdbx_description
1 polymer ?
#
loop_
_entity_poly.entity_id
_entity_poly.type
_entity_poly.pdbx_seq_one_letter_code
_entity_poly.pdbx_strand_id
1 'polypeptide(L)'
;AMFLCNFRVLGLSKFRKGMAAVKAAGLGTIAIKVQALGLAGRPLTDKETADMAGLTDKGYSEYQARLKLLWEEADVHSACCLMKNLPQLNENAAAAVDKTKLTSADRAAWRRYARATCEGYCAGCERICSSAVGGQVPVRDILRMLTYHNAYGERERARRLFAALGADVHDRLRRMDYTAAERSCPQGVAIAARMHEAASVLA
;
A
#
# COMPACT_ATOMS: atom_id res chain seq x y z
N ALA A 1 -3.24 18.12 8.33
CA ALA A 1 -3.55 16.69 8.52
C ALA A 1 -2.47 15.83 7.88
N MET A 2 -2.05 14.76 8.57
CA MET A 2 -1.11 13.76 8.04
C MET A 2 -1.85 12.44 7.85
N PHE A 3 -1.74 11.82 6.66
CA PHE A 3 -2.49 10.60 6.34
C PHE A 3 -1.78 9.75 5.29
N LEU A 4 -2.12 8.47 5.27
CA LEU A 4 -1.66 7.55 4.24
C LEU A 4 -2.24 7.98 2.89
N CYS A 5 -1.37 8.27 1.93
CA CYS A 5 -1.76 8.61 0.57
C CYS A 5 -0.76 8.07 -0.44
N ASN A 6 -1.21 7.24 -1.33
CA ASN A 6 -0.44 6.69 -2.44
C ASN A 6 -1.37 6.34 -3.60
N PHE A 7 -0.83 5.97 -4.74
CA PHE A 7 -1.57 5.69 -5.97
C PHE A 7 -2.69 4.66 -5.81
N ARG A 8 -2.62 3.73 -4.85
CA ARG A 8 -3.64 2.70 -4.62
C ARG A 8 -4.89 3.25 -3.95
N VAL A 9 -4.75 4.20 -3.04
CA VAL A 9 -5.89 4.78 -2.31
C VAL A 9 -6.56 5.92 -3.05
N LEU A 10 -5.90 6.52 -4.05
CA LEU A 10 -6.44 7.64 -4.82
C LEU A 10 -7.77 7.34 -5.51
N GLY A 11 -7.99 6.07 -5.88
CA GLY A 11 -9.24 5.61 -6.50
C GLY A 11 -10.41 5.37 -5.53
N LEU A 12 -10.16 5.30 -4.23
CA LEU A 12 -11.17 4.95 -3.23
C LEU A 12 -12.10 6.11 -2.93
N SER A 13 -13.41 5.87 -3.01
CA SER A 13 -14.41 6.92 -2.75
C SER A 13 -14.32 7.48 -1.32
N LYS A 14 -14.07 6.63 -0.33
CA LYS A 14 -13.88 7.04 1.06
C LYS A 14 -12.67 7.98 1.22
N PHE A 15 -11.56 7.70 0.52
CA PHE A 15 -10.39 8.55 0.51
C PHE A 15 -10.71 9.92 -0.07
N ARG A 16 -11.37 9.98 -1.24
CA ARG A 16 -11.76 11.23 -1.89
C ARG A 16 -12.70 12.09 -1.03
N LYS A 17 -13.68 11.45 -0.37
CA LYS A 17 -14.57 12.15 0.59
C LYS A 17 -13.78 12.73 1.76
N GLY A 18 -12.84 11.98 2.33
CA GLY A 18 -11.96 12.45 3.40
C GLY A 18 -11.11 13.64 2.97
N MET A 19 -10.50 13.58 1.78
CA MET A 19 -9.72 14.68 1.22
C MET A 19 -10.56 15.94 0.99
N ALA A 20 -11.78 15.79 0.48
CA ALA A 20 -12.69 16.91 0.31
C ALA A 20 -13.05 17.58 1.64
N ALA A 21 -13.27 16.80 2.70
CA ALA A 21 -13.55 17.31 4.04
C ALA A 21 -12.33 18.06 4.64
N VAL A 22 -11.11 17.51 4.48
CA VAL A 22 -9.86 18.14 4.93
C VAL A 22 -9.64 19.48 4.20
N LYS A 23 -9.90 19.52 2.89
CA LYS A 23 -9.80 20.74 2.08
C LYS A 23 -10.85 21.78 2.50
N ALA A 24 -12.09 21.36 2.69
CA ALA A 24 -13.18 22.24 3.15
C ALA A 24 -12.88 22.86 4.53
N ALA A 25 -12.15 22.14 5.38
CA ALA A 25 -11.70 22.65 6.70
C ALA A 25 -10.45 23.55 6.62
N GLY A 26 -9.92 23.85 5.45
CA GLY A 26 -8.72 24.68 5.28
C GLY A 26 -7.44 24.08 5.85
N LEU A 27 -7.36 22.75 6.03
CA LEU A 27 -6.23 22.10 6.66
C LEU A 27 -5.11 21.81 5.66
N GLY A 28 -3.86 22.14 6.03
CA GLY A 28 -2.68 21.67 5.31
C GLY A 28 -2.56 20.14 5.37
N THR A 29 -2.04 19.55 4.28
CA THR A 29 -2.00 18.08 4.10
C THR A 29 -0.59 17.56 3.90
N ILE A 30 -0.25 16.48 4.62
CA ILE A 30 1.02 15.76 4.50
C ILE A 30 0.72 14.29 4.16
N ALA A 31 1.15 13.85 2.99
CA ALA A 31 1.01 12.47 2.57
C ALA A 31 2.17 11.62 3.11
N ILE A 32 1.85 10.48 3.72
CA ILE A 32 2.82 9.45 4.11
C ILE A 32 2.57 8.14 3.37
N LYS A 33 3.56 7.23 3.35
CA LYS A 33 3.51 5.95 2.61
C LYS A 33 3.30 6.14 1.12
N VAL A 34 3.79 7.22 0.58
CA VAL A 34 3.57 7.69 -0.79
C VAL A 34 4.09 6.71 -1.85
N GLN A 35 5.18 6.01 -1.56
CA GLN A 35 5.77 5.05 -2.48
C GLN A 35 5.04 3.70 -2.54
N ALA A 36 4.14 3.42 -1.59
CA ALA A 36 3.36 2.18 -1.54
C ALA A 36 4.19 0.90 -1.80
N LEU A 37 5.40 0.86 -1.27
CA LEU A 37 6.27 -0.29 -1.36
C LEU A 37 5.54 -1.52 -0.83
N GLY A 38 5.66 -2.63 -1.54
CA GLY A 38 4.99 -3.87 -1.17
C GLY A 38 3.82 -4.18 -2.09
N LEU A 39 4.14 -4.52 -3.31
CA LEU A 39 3.25 -5.32 -4.14
C LEU A 39 3.03 -6.67 -3.46
N ALA A 40 1.98 -7.36 -3.85
CA ALA A 40 1.57 -8.67 -3.32
C ALA A 40 2.61 -9.81 -3.48
N GLY A 41 3.90 -9.51 -3.47
CA GLY A 41 4.98 -10.50 -3.50
C GLY A 41 5.08 -11.33 -4.78
N ARG A 42 4.44 -10.91 -5.86
CA ARG A 42 4.53 -11.55 -7.17
C ARG A 42 5.20 -10.64 -8.21
N PRO A 43 5.85 -11.21 -9.23
CA PRO A 43 6.29 -10.44 -10.38
C PRO A 43 5.13 -9.70 -11.05
N LEU A 44 5.43 -8.55 -11.66
CA LEU A 44 4.46 -7.88 -12.53
C LEU A 44 4.21 -8.72 -13.78
N THR A 45 2.98 -8.72 -14.26
CA THR A 45 2.65 -9.26 -15.59
C THR A 45 3.14 -8.31 -16.69
N ASP A 46 3.27 -8.80 -17.91
CA ASP A 46 3.67 -7.98 -19.07
C ASP A 46 2.74 -6.77 -19.25
N LYS A 47 1.45 -6.95 -19.01
CA LYS A 47 0.46 -5.86 -19.08
C LYS A 47 0.67 -4.81 -17.98
N GLU A 48 0.95 -5.24 -16.76
CA GLU A 48 1.23 -4.32 -15.64
C GLU A 48 2.54 -3.56 -15.88
N THR A 49 3.54 -4.23 -16.45
CA THR A 49 4.79 -3.61 -16.86
C THR A 49 4.57 -2.59 -17.98
N ALA A 50 3.74 -2.93 -18.98
CA ALA A 50 3.38 -2.01 -20.05
C ALA A 50 2.58 -0.77 -19.55
N ASP A 51 1.69 -0.95 -18.58
CA ASP A 51 0.96 0.17 -17.95
C ASP A 51 1.92 1.14 -17.20
N MET A 52 3.07 0.64 -16.73
CA MET A 52 4.13 1.45 -16.11
C MET A 52 5.05 2.11 -17.13
N ALA A 53 5.33 1.43 -18.25
CA ALA A 53 6.30 1.85 -19.26
C ALA A 53 5.99 3.26 -19.81
N GLY A 54 4.73 3.59 -20.03
CA GLY A 54 4.34 4.90 -20.55
C GLY A 54 4.80 6.09 -19.69
N LEU A 55 5.08 5.90 -18.41
CA LEU A 55 5.63 6.93 -17.54
C LEU A 55 7.16 6.86 -17.48
N THR A 56 7.73 5.66 -17.53
CA THR A 56 9.18 5.47 -17.61
C THR A 56 9.72 5.91 -18.98
N ASP A 57 8.96 5.75 -20.06
CA ASP A 57 9.29 6.27 -21.40
C ASP A 57 9.39 7.81 -21.45
N LYS A 58 8.78 8.51 -20.46
CA LYS A 58 8.95 9.95 -20.27
C LYS A 58 10.19 10.33 -19.44
N GLY A 59 11.02 9.36 -19.11
CA GLY A 59 12.22 9.55 -18.32
C GLY A 59 12.00 9.60 -16.81
N TYR A 60 10.79 9.31 -16.33
CA TYR A 60 10.55 9.16 -14.88
C TYR A 60 10.95 7.77 -14.40
N SER A 61 11.57 7.71 -13.23
CA SER A 61 11.59 6.46 -12.49
C SER A 61 10.19 6.15 -11.94
N GLU A 62 9.97 4.89 -11.55
CA GLU A 62 8.74 4.46 -10.89
C GLU A 62 8.43 5.32 -9.64
N TYR A 63 9.45 5.68 -8.88
CA TYR A 63 9.32 6.50 -7.68
C TYR A 63 8.89 7.93 -7.99
N GLN A 64 9.50 8.54 -9.01
CA GLN A 64 9.14 9.88 -9.48
C GLN A 64 7.70 9.89 -10.02
N ALA A 65 7.32 8.91 -10.81
CA ALA A 65 5.98 8.80 -11.37
C ALA A 65 4.90 8.69 -10.28
N ARG A 66 5.16 7.95 -9.20
CA ARG A 66 4.26 7.86 -8.04
C ARG A 66 4.08 9.20 -7.33
N LEU A 67 5.14 9.97 -7.19
CA LEU A 67 5.07 11.32 -6.60
C LEU A 67 4.32 12.29 -7.49
N LYS A 68 4.57 12.28 -8.80
CA LYS A 68 3.84 13.09 -9.77
C LYS A 68 2.34 12.83 -9.71
N LEU A 69 1.95 11.57 -9.71
CA LEU A 69 0.55 11.17 -9.60
C LEU A 69 -0.08 11.65 -8.28
N LEU A 70 0.64 11.55 -7.17
CA LEU A 70 0.18 11.99 -5.87
C LEU A 70 -0.15 13.49 -5.88
N TRP A 71 0.76 14.32 -6.34
CA TRP A 71 0.57 15.77 -6.36
C TRP A 71 -0.52 16.22 -7.32
N GLU A 72 -0.68 15.54 -8.46
CA GLU A 72 -1.68 15.94 -9.43
C GLU A 72 -3.11 15.43 -9.12
N GLU A 73 -3.24 14.30 -8.43
CA GLU A 73 -4.55 13.68 -8.17
C GLU A 73 -5.09 13.90 -6.75
N ALA A 74 -4.22 14.15 -5.77
CA ALA A 74 -4.62 14.19 -4.36
C ALA A 74 -4.62 15.60 -3.76
N ASP A 75 -4.11 16.60 -4.47
CA ASP A 75 -4.04 17.97 -3.97
C ASP A 75 -3.38 18.07 -2.57
N VAL A 76 -2.25 17.38 -2.42
CA VAL A 76 -1.48 17.35 -1.16
C VAL A 76 -0.40 18.43 -1.17
N HIS A 77 -0.19 19.06 -0.01
CA HIS A 77 0.79 20.12 0.14
C HIS A 77 2.23 19.60 0.29
N SER A 78 2.39 18.44 0.91
CA SER A 78 3.70 17.84 1.16
C SER A 78 3.64 16.31 1.10
N ALA A 79 4.75 15.71 0.67
CA ALA A 79 4.93 14.25 0.61
C ALA A 79 6.12 13.85 1.48
N CYS A 80 5.89 12.96 2.45
CA CYS A 80 6.93 12.41 3.31
C CYS A 80 7.42 11.09 2.73
N CYS A 81 8.64 11.09 2.17
CA CYS A 81 9.29 9.95 1.54
C CYS A 81 10.44 9.45 2.40
N LEU A 82 10.58 8.13 2.54
CA LEU A 82 11.82 7.55 3.06
C LEU A 82 12.88 7.61 1.96
N MET A 83 14.01 8.23 2.27
CA MET A 83 15.19 8.30 1.41
C MET A 83 16.39 7.76 2.20
N LYS A 84 17.09 6.80 1.64
CA LYS A 84 18.21 6.11 2.29
C LYS A 84 19.58 6.60 1.82
N ASN A 85 19.62 7.36 0.73
CA ASN A 85 20.84 7.88 0.11
C ASN A 85 20.57 9.14 -0.71
N LEU A 86 21.64 9.84 -1.10
CA LEU A 86 21.56 11.07 -1.91
C LEU A 86 20.91 10.88 -3.30
N PRO A 87 21.16 9.79 -4.05
CA PRO A 87 20.47 9.55 -5.31
C PRO A 87 18.94 9.55 -5.14
N GLN A 88 18.39 8.88 -4.13
CA GLN A 88 16.95 8.87 -3.86
C GLN A 88 16.42 10.25 -3.48
N LEU A 89 17.19 11.05 -2.73
CA LEU A 89 16.83 12.43 -2.41
C LEU A 89 16.75 13.27 -3.69
N ASN A 90 17.78 13.21 -4.53
CA ASN A 90 17.83 13.98 -5.77
C ASN A 90 16.71 13.57 -6.73
N GLU A 91 16.42 12.29 -6.85
CA GLU A 91 15.34 11.74 -7.65
C GLU A 91 13.96 12.27 -7.20
N ASN A 92 13.68 12.21 -5.90
CA ASN A 92 12.42 12.70 -5.35
C ASN A 92 12.30 14.23 -5.45
N ALA A 93 13.40 14.97 -5.23
CA ALA A 93 13.44 16.42 -5.41
C ALA A 93 13.20 16.82 -6.87
N ALA A 94 13.81 16.11 -7.82
CA ALA A 94 13.59 16.33 -9.25
C ALA A 94 12.11 16.17 -9.62
N ALA A 95 11.43 15.16 -9.08
CA ALA A 95 9.99 14.98 -9.30
C ALA A 95 9.15 16.15 -8.76
N ALA A 96 9.57 16.78 -7.67
CA ALA A 96 8.85 17.89 -7.06
C ALA A 96 8.96 19.20 -7.88
N VAL A 97 10.11 19.44 -8.50
CA VAL A 97 10.35 20.66 -9.30
C VAL A 97 9.94 20.53 -10.77
N ASP A 98 9.74 19.30 -11.23
CA ASP A 98 9.34 19.03 -12.61
C ASP A 98 7.92 19.57 -12.89
N LYS A 99 7.79 20.38 -13.93
CA LYS A 99 6.54 21.02 -14.36
C LYS A 99 5.74 20.19 -15.37
N THR A 100 6.26 19.08 -15.86
CA THR A 100 5.57 18.21 -16.80
C THR A 100 4.29 17.67 -16.18
N LYS A 101 3.17 17.79 -16.87
CA LYS A 101 1.88 17.30 -16.42
C LYS A 101 1.62 15.88 -16.91
N LEU A 102 0.98 15.06 -16.07
CA LEU A 102 0.49 13.77 -16.48
C LEU A 102 -0.70 13.93 -17.43
N THR A 103 -0.70 13.18 -18.52
CA THR A 103 -1.82 13.12 -19.46
C THR A 103 -2.98 12.30 -18.90
N SER A 104 -4.14 12.37 -19.55
CA SER A 104 -5.28 11.51 -19.19
C SER A 104 -4.96 10.02 -19.41
N ALA A 105 -4.15 9.71 -20.42
CA ALA A 105 -3.67 8.35 -20.71
C ALA A 105 -2.75 7.83 -19.57
N ASP A 106 -1.82 8.65 -19.09
CA ASP A 106 -0.95 8.32 -17.95
C ASP A 106 -1.77 8.00 -16.69
N ARG A 107 -2.75 8.85 -16.38
CA ARG A 107 -3.64 8.63 -15.23
C ARG A 107 -4.48 7.37 -15.39
N ALA A 108 -4.94 7.07 -16.60
CA ALA A 108 -5.68 5.85 -16.87
C ALA A 108 -4.80 4.59 -16.69
N ALA A 109 -3.57 4.61 -17.19
CA ALA A 109 -2.58 3.55 -17.02
C ALA A 109 -2.31 3.30 -15.53
N TRP A 110 -2.06 4.36 -14.75
CA TRP A 110 -1.87 4.25 -13.31
C TRP A 110 -3.08 3.69 -12.56
N ARG A 111 -4.28 4.06 -12.95
CA ARG A 111 -5.50 3.50 -12.35
C ARG A 111 -5.64 2.00 -12.64
N ARG A 112 -5.28 1.55 -13.85
CA ARG A 112 -5.25 0.11 -14.18
C ARG A 112 -4.19 -0.60 -13.35
N TYR A 113 -2.98 -0.08 -13.32
CA TYR A 113 -1.89 -0.61 -12.50
C TYR A 113 -2.25 -0.68 -11.01
N ALA A 114 -2.82 0.40 -10.47
CA ALA A 114 -3.27 0.43 -9.08
C ALA A 114 -4.30 -0.67 -8.77
N ARG A 115 -5.28 -0.89 -9.65
CA ARG A 115 -6.29 -1.95 -9.49
C ARG A 115 -5.66 -3.34 -9.55
N ALA A 116 -4.77 -3.58 -10.50
CA ALA A 116 -4.12 -4.86 -10.68
C ALA A 116 -3.18 -5.22 -9.53
N THR A 117 -2.57 -4.23 -8.87
CA THR A 117 -1.56 -4.42 -7.83
C THR A 117 -2.05 -4.12 -6.41
N CYS A 118 -3.32 -3.74 -6.22
CA CYS A 118 -3.85 -3.47 -4.88
C CYS A 118 -4.24 -4.74 -4.12
N GLU A 119 -4.34 -5.89 -4.78
CA GLU A 119 -4.65 -7.15 -4.14
C GLU A 119 -3.64 -7.48 -3.04
N GLY A 120 -4.16 -7.75 -1.84
CA GLY A 120 -3.34 -8.03 -0.67
C GLY A 120 -2.71 -6.80 0.01
N TYR A 121 -2.92 -5.58 -0.50
CA TYR A 121 -2.41 -4.38 0.14
C TYR A 121 -3.19 -4.05 1.42
N CYS A 122 -2.53 -4.17 2.57
CA CYS A 122 -3.09 -3.80 3.87
C CYS A 122 -2.74 -2.34 4.21
N ALA A 123 -3.76 -1.48 4.36
CA ALA A 123 -3.58 -0.08 4.77
C ALA A 123 -3.33 0.11 6.27
N GLY A 124 -3.34 -0.95 7.07
CA GLY A 124 -3.02 -0.91 8.50
C GLY A 124 -4.17 -0.49 9.42
N CYS A 125 -5.41 -0.54 8.97
CA CYS A 125 -6.61 -0.21 9.76
C CYS A 125 -7.02 -1.34 10.72
N GLU A 126 -6.18 -1.64 11.69
CA GLU A 126 -6.24 -2.79 12.61
C GLU A 126 -7.59 -3.03 13.27
N ARG A 127 -8.24 -1.98 13.76
CA ARG A 127 -9.47 -2.11 14.54
C ARG A 127 -10.63 -2.74 13.78
N ILE A 128 -10.58 -2.73 12.44
CA ILE A 128 -11.67 -3.23 11.61
C ILE A 128 -11.61 -4.75 11.51
N CYS A 129 -10.52 -5.28 10.95
CA CYS A 129 -10.41 -6.72 10.69
C CYS A 129 -10.14 -7.53 11.96
N SER A 130 -9.29 -7.05 12.87
CA SER A 130 -8.98 -7.77 14.12
C SER A 130 -10.20 -7.83 15.05
N SER A 131 -10.99 -6.74 15.14
CA SER A 131 -12.24 -6.77 15.93
C SER A 131 -13.28 -7.71 15.33
N ALA A 132 -13.34 -7.83 14.00
CA ALA A 132 -14.28 -8.73 13.34
C ALA A 132 -14.02 -10.22 13.61
N VAL A 133 -12.81 -10.58 14.07
CA VAL A 133 -12.43 -11.92 14.53
C VAL A 133 -12.27 -11.97 16.07
N GLY A 134 -12.93 -11.07 16.79
CA GLY A 134 -12.92 -11.03 18.25
C GLY A 134 -11.54 -10.73 18.87
N GLY A 135 -10.61 -10.14 18.14
CA GLY A 135 -9.25 -9.85 18.62
C GLY A 135 -8.36 -11.07 18.80
N GLN A 136 -8.84 -12.27 18.45
CA GLN A 136 -8.13 -13.53 18.72
C GLN A 136 -6.92 -13.76 17.81
N VAL A 137 -6.89 -13.11 16.63
CA VAL A 137 -5.79 -13.17 15.67
C VAL A 137 -5.40 -11.74 15.30
N PRO A 138 -4.12 -11.36 15.42
CA PRO A 138 -3.63 -10.01 15.06
C PRO A 138 -3.47 -9.89 13.53
N VAL A 139 -4.60 -9.87 12.83
CA VAL A 139 -4.66 -9.92 11.35
C VAL A 139 -3.76 -8.88 10.70
N ARG A 140 -3.79 -7.63 11.16
CA ARG A 140 -2.95 -6.55 10.61
C ARG A 140 -1.47 -6.84 10.74
N ASP A 141 -1.05 -7.33 11.91
CA ASP A 141 0.38 -7.54 12.19
C ASP A 141 0.92 -8.70 11.36
N ILE A 142 0.14 -9.75 11.18
CA ILE A 142 0.49 -10.87 10.30
C ILE A 142 0.57 -10.42 8.84
N LEU A 143 -0.37 -9.61 8.35
CA LEU A 143 -0.30 -9.01 7.02
C LEU A 143 0.93 -8.11 6.85
N ARG A 144 1.36 -7.42 7.89
CA ARG A 144 2.60 -6.65 7.89
C ARG A 144 3.84 -7.55 7.83
N MET A 145 3.84 -8.66 8.54
CA MET A 145 4.92 -9.65 8.48
C MET A 145 5.04 -10.23 7.06
N LEU A 146 3.91 -10.54 6.41
CA LEU A 146 3.90 -10.93 4.99
C LEU A 146 4.48 -9.83 4.09
N THR A 147 4.18 -8.56 4.37
CA THR A 147 4.77 -7.44 3.63
C THR A 147 6.29 -7.39 3.80
N TYR A 148 6.80 -7.60 5.01
CA TYR A 148 8.24 -7.70 5.25
C TYR A 148 8.87 -8.84 4.47
N HIS A 149 8.24 -10.02 4.49
CA HIS A 149 8.72 -11.20 3.78
C HIS A 149 8.69 -11.01 2.26
N ASN A 150 7.52 -10.67 1.71
CA ASN A 150 7.27 -10.71 0.28
C ASN A 150 7.79 -9.48 -0.48
N ALA A 151 7.68 -8.30 0.17
CA ALA A 151 7.91 -7.04 -0.52
C ALA A 151 9.22 -6.35 -0.14
N TYR A 152 9.65 -6.48 1.10
CA TYR A 152 10.87 -5.83 1.57
C TYR A 152 12.09 -6.75 1.58
N GLY A 153 11.89 -8.05 1.34
CA GLY A 153 12.95 -9.05 1.40
C GLY A 153 13.48 -9.35 2.82
N GLU A 154 12.82 -8.80 3.85
CA GLU A 154 13.19 -8.95 5.25
C GLU A 154 12.65 -10.28 5.82
N ARG A 155 12.99 -11.39 5.16
CA ARG A 155 12.42 -12.72 5.44
C ARG A 155 12.68 -13.21 6.86
N GLU A 156 13.90 -13.09 7.33
CA GLU A 156 14.27 -13.50 8.69
C GLU A 156 13.55 -12.67 9.76
N ARG A 157 13.46 -11.36 9.55
CA ARG A 157 12.70 -10.49 10.44
C ARG A 157 11.22 -10.89 10.49
N ALA A 158 10.62 -11.16 9.34
CA ALA A 158 9.23 -11.57 9.25
C ALA A 158 8.97 -12.88 10.03
N ARG A 159 9.81 -13.89 9.81
CA ARG A 159 9.74 -15.18 10.51
C ARG A 159 9.94 -15.03 12.01
N ARG A 160 10.94 -14.27 12.44
CA ARG A 160 11.17 -14.03 13.87
C ARG A 160 9.98 -13.37 14.55
N LEU A 161 9.36 -12.36 13.92
CA LEU A 161 8.17 -11.70 14.45
C LEU A 161 6.98 -12.64 14.48
N PHE A 162 6.83 -13.49 13.48
CA PHE A 162 5.76 -14.48 13.41
C PHE A 162 5.93 -15.56 14.49
N ALA A 163 7.13 -16.10 14.66
CA ALA A 163 7.45 -17.08 15.70
C ALA A 163 7.24 -16.53 17.13
N ALA A 164 7.36 -15.21 17.30
CA ALA A 164 7.08 -14.56 18.59
C ALA A 164 5.59 -14.46 18.94
N LEU A 165 4.69 -14.79 18.03
CA LEU A 165 3.27 -14.92 18.33
C LEU A 165 3.07 -16.16 19.22
N GLY A 166 2.12 -16.09 20.16
CA GLY A 166 1.81 -17.22 21.05
C GLY A 166 1.32 -18.46 20.28
N ALA A 167 1.56 -19.65 20.81
CA ALA A 167 1.15 -20.92 20.22
C ALA A 167 -0.38 -20.96 19.96
N ASP A 168 -1.16 -20.36 20.84
CA ASP A 168 -2.60 -20.23 20.70
C ASP A 168 -3.02 -19.38 19.48
N VAL A 169 -2.22 -18.37 19.12
CA VAL A 169 -2.44 -17.57 17.91
C VAL A 169 -2.16 -18.40 16.65
N HIS A 170 -1.09 -19.19 16.64
CA HIS A 170 -0.74 -20.09 15.53
C HIS A 170 -1.84 -21.13 15.28
N ASP A 171 -2.40 -21.71 16.34
CA ASP A 171 -3.50 -22.67 16.25
C ASP A 171 -4.79 -22.04 15.72
N ARG A 172 -5.14 -20.86 16.24
CA ARG A 172 -6.31 -20.11 15.81
C ARG A 172 -6.19 -19.61 14.38
N LEU A 173 -5.02 -19.14 13.97
CA LEU A 173 -4.74 -18.62 12.63
C LEU A 173 -5.24 -19.56 11.53
N ARG A 174 -5.05 -20.86 11.70
CA ARG A 174 -5.41 -21.89 10.70
C ARG A 174 -6.90 -22.26 10.72
N ARG A 175 -7.59 -22.04 11.84
CA ARG A 175 -8.97 -22.49 12.05
C ARG A 175 -10.00 -21.36 12.04
N MET A 176 -9.54 -20.12 12.07
CA MET A 176 -10.39 -18.94 12.15
C MET A 176 -11.21 -18.75 10.87
N ASP A 177 -12.49 -18.45 11.01
CA ASP A 177 -13.32 -17.93 9.93
C ASP A 177 -13.07 -16.42 9.77
N TYR A 178 -12.46 -16.05 8.64
CA TYR A 178 -12.15 -14.66 8.30
C TYR A 178 -13.24 -13.94 7.50
N THR A 179 -14.39 -14.57 7.25
CA THR A 179 -15.45 -14.01 6.40
C THR A 179 -15.93 -12.64 6.88
N ALA A 180 -16.09 -12.47 8.19
CA ALA A 180 -16.50 -11.19 8.76
C ALA A 180 -15.40 -10.10 8.61
N ALA A 181 -14.13 -10.48 8.76
CA ALA A 181 -12.99 -9.59 8.58
C ALA A 181 -12.84 -9.15 7.12
N GLU A 182 -13.03 -10.05 6.17
CA GLU A 182 -12.98 -9.75 4.73
C GLU A 182 -14.10 -8.80 4.31
N ARG A 183 -15.34 -9.06 4.72
CA ARG A 183 -16.47 -8.16 4.47
C ARG A 183 -16.26 -6.76 5.02
N SER A 184 -15.59 -6.65 6.16
CA SER A 184 -15.33 -5.38 6.82
C SER A 184 -14.12 -4.66 6.24
N CYS A 185 -13.27 -5.33 5.46
CA CYS A 185 -12.01 -4.77 4.97
C CYS A 185 -12.24 -3.66 3.94
N PRO A 186 -11.86 -2.39 4.21
CA PRO A 186 -12.04 -1.31 3.25
C PRO A 186 -11.20 -1.46 1.98
N GLN A 187 -10.16 -2.32 2.04
CA GLN A 187 -9.23 -2.58 0.93
C GLN A 187 -9.58 -3.85 0.14
N GLY A 188 -10.60 -4.60 0.56
CA GLY A 188 -10.97 -5.86 -0.09
C GLY A 188 -9.89 -6.93 -0.04
N VAL A 189 -9.07 -6.94 1.05
CA VAL A 189 -8.03 -7.95 1.20
C VAL A 189 -8.66 -9.33 1.41
N ALA A 190 -8.24 -10.33 0.65
CA ALA A 190 -8.57 -11.74 0.85
C ALA A 190 -7.83 -12.26 2.11
N ILE A 191 -8.35 -11.93 3.28
CA ILE A 191 -7.67 -12.14 4.57
C ILE A 191 -7.42 -13.62 4.83
N ALA A 192 -8.40 -14.49 4.59
CA ALA A 192 -8.25 -15.93 4.77
C ALA A 192 -7.06 -16.48 3.97
N ALA A 193 -6.99 -16.17 2.67
CA ALA A 193 -5.89 -16.60 1.82
C ALA A 193 -4.53 -16.09 2.32
N ARG A 194 -4.48 -14.83 2.77
CA ARG A 194 -3.24 -14.26 3.33
C ARG A 194 -2.83 -14.86 4.66
N MET A 195 -3.77 -15.23 5.52
CA MET A 195 -3.47 -15.92 6.77
C MET A 195 -2.94 -17.34 6.52
N HIS A 196 -3.50 -18.06 5.54
CA HIS A 196 -2.97 -19.34 5.11
C HIS A 196 -1.56 -19.23 4.51
N GLU A 197 -1.32 -18.23 3.67
CA GLU A 197 0.01 -17.93 3.15
C GLU A 197 1.00 -17.67 4.29
N ALA A 198 0.64 -16.82 5.26
CA ALA A 198 1.48 -16.52 6.41
C ALA A 198 1.86 -17.78 7.20
N ALA A 199 0.88 -18.65 7.46
CA ALA A 199 1.11 -19.93 8.13
C ALA A 199 2.04 -20.87 7.35
N SER A 200 2.16 -20.71 6.03
CA SER A 200 3.03 -21.53 5.18
C SER A 200 4.44 -20.96 5.05
N VAL A 201 4.59 -19.64 4.83
CA VAL A 201 5.90 -19.05 4.47
C VAL A 201 6.63 -18.42 5.65
N LEU A 202 5.95 -18.15 6.76
CA LEU A 202 6.54 -17.53 7.96
C LEU A 202 6.81 -18.54 9.08
N ALA A 203 6.20 -19.71 9.04
CA ALA A 203 6.42 -20.79 10.01
C ALA A 203 7.82 -21.37 9.93
#